data_478306539991a46ec425b07f356491e4
#
_entry.id   478306539991a46ec425b07f356491e4
#
_cell.length_a   1.000
_cell.length_b   1.000
_cell.length_c   1.000
_cell.angle_alpha   90.00
_cell.angle_beta   90.00
_cell.angle_gamma   90.00
#
_symmetry.space_group_name_H-M   'P 1'
#
loop_
_entity.id
_entity.type
_entity.pdbx_description
1 polymer ?
#
loop_
_entity_poly.entity_id
_entity_poly.type
_entity_poly.pdbx_seq_one_letter_code
_entity_poly.pdbx_strand_id
1 'polypeptide(L)'
;VFGLVAMYLRRWLQETPIFLEMQQRKALAQELPVKSVVSKHKKSVVISMLLTWLLSAGIVVVILMSPVWLQKQYGFAPALTLQANSVATIMLCVGCLLAGFIVDRVGASKTFIVGSLLLACSSWFFYHLTGSHPQHLFLLYGLVGLCVGVVGAVPYVMVRAFPAEVRFTGISFSYNVSYAIFGGLTPIAVTMLMSVSPMAPAWYVLALSL
;
A
#
# COMPACT_ATOMS: atom_id res chain seq x y z
N VAL A 1 19.13 -17.79 -7.79
CA VAL A 1 20.24 -17.32 -6.93
C VAL A 1 19.70 -16.85 -5.56
N PHE A 2 18.77 -15.89 -5.51
CA PHE A 2 18.24 -15.36 -4.22
C PHE A 2 17.58 -16.41 -3.33
N GLY A 3 16.89 -17.41 -3.89
CA GLY A 3 16.28 -18.49 -3.12
C GLY A 3 17.32 -19.38 -2.40
N LEU A 4 18.47 -19.63 -3.02
CA LEU A 4 19.57 -20.37 -2.40
C LEU A 4 20.21 -19.56 -1.26
N VAL A 5 20.39 -18.25 -1.47
CA VAL A 5 20.90 -17.36 -0.41
C VAL A 5 19.94 -17.31 0.77
N ALA A 6 18.63 -17.19 0.52
CA ALA A 6 17.62 -17.22 1.56
C ALA A 6 17.59 -18.55 2.32
N MET A 7 17.75 -19.68 1.62
CA MET A 7 17.83 -21.02 2.23
C MET A 7 19.08 -21.18 3.11
N TYR A 8 20.20 -20.61 2.67
CA TYR A 8 21.45 -20.61 3.45
C TYR A 8 21.33 -19.74 4.70
N LEU A 9 20.83 -18.49 4.54
CA LEU A 9 20.62 -17.56 5.64
C LEU A 9 19.64 -18.10 6.68
N ARG A 10 18.60 -18.83 6.27
CA ARG A 10 17.61 -19.43 7.17
C ARG A 10 18.24 -20.40 8.19
N ARG A 11 19.36 -21.01 7.88
CA ARG A 11 20.08 -21.90 8.82
C ARG A 11 20.72 -21.14 9.98
N TRP A 12 20.96 -19.84 9.81
CA TRP A 12 21.61 -18.98 10.81
C TRP A 12 20.60 -18.15 11.60
N LEU A 13 19.35 -18.10 11.15
CA LEU A 13 18.30 -17.38 11.84
C LEU A 13 17.85 -18.19 13.06
N GLN A 14 18.01 -17.60 14.23
CA GLN A 14 17.46 -18.11 15.47
C GLN A 14 15.99 -17.72 15.59
N GLU A 15 15.20 -18.53 16.31
CA GLU A 15 13.81 -18.19 16.63
C GLU A 15 13.74 -16.89 17.45
N THR A 16 12.70 -16.11 17.21
CA THR A 16 12.53 -14.85 17.94
C THR A 16 12.26 -15.11 19.43
N PRO A 17 12.73 -14.23 20.34
CA PRO A 17 12.47 -14.38 21.77
C PRO A 17 10.98 -14.54 22.09
N ILE A 18 10.11 -13.82 21.38
CA ILE A 18 8.64 -13.91 21.52
C ILE A 18 8.13 -15.32 21.19
N PHE A 19 8.67 -15.94 20.14
CA PHE A 19 8.27 -17.28 19.74
C PHE A 19 8.70 -18.32 20.78
N LEU A 20 9.93 -18.21 21.29
CA LEU A 20 10.45 -19.09 22.34
C LEU A 20 9.62 -18.98 23.62
N GLU A 21 9.24 -17.76 24.01
CA GLU A 21 8.38 -17.52 25.16
C GLU A 21 6.99 -18.14 24.98
N MET A 22 6.39 -18.00 23.79
CA MET A 22 5.09 -18.62 23.48
C MET A 22 5.18 -20.16 23.51
N GLN A 23 6.27 -20.72 23.01
CA GLN A 23 6.51 -22.16 23.04
C GLN A 23 6.63 -22.68 24.48
N GLN A 24 7.37 -21.99 25.34
CA GLN A 24 7.51 -22.33 26.76
C GLN A 24 6.16 -22.24 27.50
N ARG A 25 5.35 -21.24 27.20
CA ARG A 25 4.02 -21.06 27.80
C ARG A 25 2.94 -21.98 27.23
N LYS A 26 3.27 -22.86 26.27
CA LYS A 26 2.30 -23.68 25.50
C LYS A 26 1.17 -22.86 24.89
N ALA A 27 1.43 -21.59 24.58
CA ALA A 27 0.48 -20.63 24.01
C ALA A 27 0.41 -20.69 22.48
N LEU A 28 0.80 -21.83 21.89
CA LEU A 28 0.65 -22.05 20.45
C LEU A 28 -0.82 -22.36 20.15
N ALA A 29 -1.30 -21.83 19.01
CA ALA A 29 -2.68 -22.00 18.61
C ALA A 29 -3.06 -23.49 18.49
N GLN A 30 -4.02 -23.93 19.31
CA GLN A 30 -4.52 -25.32 19.31
C GLN A 30 -5.48 -25.60 18.15
N GLU A 31 -6.09 -24.56 17.58
CA GLU A 31 -6.97 -24.64 16.41
C GLU A 31 -6.22 -24.25 15.14
N LEU A 32 -6.79 -24.58 13.97
CA LEU A 32 -6.29 -24.07 12.69
C LEU A 32 -6.18 -22.53 12.73
N PRO A 33 -4.99 -21.95 12.61
CA PRO A 33 -4.77 -20.52 12.84
C PRO A 33 -5.65 -19.64 11.95
N VAL A 34 -5.91 -20.05 10.70
CA VAL A 34 -6.79 -19.31 9.76
C VAL A 34 -8.23 -19.28 10.27
N LYS A 35 -8.76 -20.39 10.80
CA LYS A 35 -10.12 -20.44 11.36
C LYS A 35 -10.24 -19.50 12.57
N SER A 36 -9.24 -19.50 13.44
CA SER A 36 -9.19 -18.59 14.60
C SER A 36 -9.13 -17.12 14.15
N VAL A 37 -8.32 -16.77 13.16
CA VAL A 37 -8.23 -15.41 12.61
C VAL A 37 -9.59 -14.94 12.08
N VAL A 38 -10.23 -15.74 11.21
CA VAL A 38 -11.49 -15.34 10.56
C VAL A 38 -12.66 -15.31 11.53
N SER A 39 -12.70 -16.19 12.55
CA SER A 39 -13.81 -16.26 13.51
C SER A 39 -13.65 -15.27 14.66
N LYS A 40 -12.47 -15.20 15.27
CA LYS A 40 -12.24 -14.45 16.53
C LYS A 40 -11.69 -13.04 16.32
N HIS A 41 -11.03 -12.76 15.16
CA HIS A 41 -10.36 -11.50 14.87
C HIS A 41 -10.92 -10.76 13.64
N LYS A 42 -12.23 -10.88 13.39
CA LYS A 42 -12.91 -10.29 12.22
C LYS A 42 -12.61 -8.80 12.03
N LYS A 43 -12.65 -8.01 13.10
CA LYS A 43 -12.38 -6.57 13.04
C LYS A 43 -10.96 -6.28 12.56
N SER A 44 -9.97 -7.01 13.07
CA SER A 44 -8.57 -6.88 12.65
C SER A 44 -8.37 -7.28 11.19
N VAL A 45 -9.05 -8.34 10.74
CA VAL A 45 -9.04 -8.78 9.33
C VAL A 45 -9.61 -7.68 8.44
N VAL A 46 -10.80 -7.16 8.75
CA VAL A 46 -11.45 -6.12 7.93
C VAL A 46 -10.59 -4.85 7.86
N ILE A 47 -10.08 -4.36 9.00
CA ILE A 47 -9.21 -3.18 9.02
C ILE A 47 -7.96 -3.42 8.17
N SER A 48 -7.31 -4.58 8.33
CA SER A 48 -6.12 -4.93 7.55
C SER A 48 -6.42 -5.03 6.05
N MET A 49 -7.57 -5.58 5.67
CA MET A 49 -7.99 -5.67 4.27
C MET A 49 -8.27 -4.28 3.66
N LEU A 50 -8.94 -3.38 4.40
CA LEU A 50 -9.21 -2.01 3.95
C LEU A 50 -7.91 -1.20 3.77
N LEU A 51 -6.98 -1.30 4.72
CA LEU A 51 -5.67 -0.65 4.61
C LEU A 51 -4.85 -1.23 3.44
N THR A 52 -4.93 -2.53 3.19
CA THR A 52 -4.29 -3.16 2.03
C THR A 52 -4.95 -2.72 0.72
N TRP A 53 -6.25 -2.47 0.72
CA TRP A 53 -6.93 -1.90 -0.45
C TRP A 53 -6.45 -0.49 -0.75
N LEU A 54 -6.31 0.37 0.25
CA LEU A 54 -5.72 1.70 0.09
C LEU A 54 -4.28 1.61 -0.43
N LEU A 55 -3.46 0.70 0.11
CA LEU A 55 -2.10 0.41 -0.37
C LEU A 55 -2.12 0.01 -1.85
N SER A 56 -2.98 -0.93 -2.21
CA SER A 56 -3.15 -1.41 -3.58
C SER A 56 -3.55 -0.26 -4.52
N ALA A 57 -4.51 0.59 -4.11
CA ALA A 57 -4.94 1.74 -4.90
C ALA A 57 -3.79 2.73 -5.14
N GLY A 58 -3.04 3.09 -4.10
CA GLY A 58 -1.89 3.99 -4.22
C GLY A 58 -0.83 3.46 -5.17
N ILE A 59 -0.43 2.20 -5.00
CA ILE A 59 0.60 1.60 -5.86
C ILE A 59 0.09 1.34 -7.28
N VAL A 60 -1.07 0.68 -7.42
CA VAL A 60 -1.56 0.25 -8.74
C VAL A 60 -2.00 1.46 -9.57
N VAL A 61 -2.80 2.36 -9.01
CA VAL A 61 -3.35 3.48 -9.77
C VAL A 61 -2.30 4.55 -10.03
N VAL A 62 -1.61 5.01 -8.96
CA VAL A 62 -0.69 6.14 -9.08
C VAL A 62 0.64 5.75 -9.73
N ILE A 63 1.20 4.58 -9.38
CA ILE A 63 2.54 4.21 -9.85
C ILE A 63 2.49 3.35 -11.12
N LEU A 64 1.63 2.31 -11.15
CA LEU A 64 1.64 1.36 -12.27
C LEU A 64 0.78 1.82 -13.45
N MET A 65 -0.39 2.41 -13.22
CA MET A 65 -1.30 2.79 -14.30
C MET A 65 -1.05 4.19 -14.85
N SER A 66 -0.56 5.14 -14.05
CA SER A 66 -0.42 6.54 -14.48
C SER A 66 0.51 6.76 -15.67
N PRO A 67 1.64 6.05 -15.87
CA PRO A 67 2.42 6.22 -17.09
C PRO A 67 1.63 5.95 -18.36
N VAL A 68 0.86 4.85 -18.38
CA VAL A 68 0.00 4.49 -19.53
C VAL A 68 -1.15 5.47 -19.69
N TRP A 69 -1.73 5.93 -18.57
CA TRP A 69 -2.77 6.94 -18.59
C TRP A 69 -2.30 8.27 -19.20
N LEU A 70 -1.11 8.74 -18.79
CA LEU A 70 -0.48 9.95 -19.32
C LEU A 70 -0.24 9.87 -20.84
N GLN A 71 0.22 8.70 -21.31
CA GLN A 71 0.44 8.46 -22.75
C GLN A 71 -0.87 8.48 -23.52
N LYS A 72 -1.91 7.80 -23.04
CA LYS A 72 -3.21 7.70 -23.71
C LYS A 72 -3.99 9.00 -23.67
N GLN A 73 -3.99 9.71 -22.52
CA GLN A 73 -4.81 10.89 -22.30
C GLN A 73 -4.21 12.17 -22.89
N TYR A 74 -2.87 12.31 -22.81
CA TYR A 74 -2.18 13.54 -23.19
C TYR A 74 -1.16 13.35 -24.30
N GLY A 75 -0.97 12.13 -24.80
CA GLY A 75 -0.01 11.84 -25.87
C GLY A 75 1.47 12.02 -25.47
N PHE A 76 1.77 11.96 -24.16
CA PHE A 76 3.14 12.11 -23.70
C PHE A 76 4.02 10.97 -24.19
N ALA A 77 5.29 11.29 -24.54
CA ALA A 77 6.25 10.28 -24.95
C ALA A 77 6.47 9.24 -23.84
N PRO A 78 6.57 7.93 -24.18
CA PRO A 78 6.80 6.87 -23.20
C PRO A 78 8.03 7.11 -22.34
N ALA A 79 9.12 7.62 -22.91
CA ALA A 79 10.35 7.92 -22.19
C ALA A 79 10.11 8.98 -21.09
N LEU A 80 9.37 10.05 -21.41
CA LEU A 80 9.04 11.11 -20.46
C LEU A 80 8.20 10.59 -19.30
N THR A 81 7.16 9.81 -19.59
CA THR A 81 6.25 9.27 -18.56
C THR A 81 6.95 8.28 -17.64
N LEU A 82 7.86 7.46 -18.18
CA LEU A 82 8.66 6.52 -17.38
C LEU A 82 9.70 7.24 -16.53
N GLN A 83 10.35 8.30 -17.03
CA GLN A 83 11.25 9.12 -16.24
C GLN A 83 10.50 9.80 -15.08
N ALA A 84 9.34 10.40 -15.36
CA ALA A 84 8.51 11.01 -14.32
C ALA A 84 8.03 9.98 -13.29
N ASN A 85 7.69 8.76 -13.71
CA ASN A 85 7.34 7.65 -12.82
C ASN A 85 8.53 7.21 -11.95
N SER A 86 9.74 7.25 -12.48
CA SER A 86 10.95 6.97 -11.69
C SER A 86 11.11 7.98 -10.55
N VAL A 87 10.88 9.27 -10.82
CA VAL A 87 10.88 10.32 -9.78
C VAL A 87 9.78 10.05 -8.74
N ALA A 88 8.57 9.72 -9.19
CA ALA A 88 7.46 9.38 -8.27
C ALA A 88 7.80 8.15 -7.40
N THR A 89 8.46 7.15 -7.97
CA THR A 89 8.86 5.94 -7.22
C THR A 89 9.97 6.23 -6.20
N ILE A 90 10.93 7.08 -6.54
CA ILE A 90 11.96 7.54 -5.58
C ILE A 90 11.28 8.32 -4.43
N MET A 91 10.37 9.22 -4.76
CA MET A 91 9.62 9.98 -3.76
C MET A 91 8.71 9.09 -2.91
N LEU A 92 8.14 8.03 -3.48
CA LEU A 92 7.40 6.99 -2.74
C LEU A 92 8.30 6.32 -1.69
N CYS A 93 9.53 5.95 -2.05
CA CYS A 93 10.48 5.37 -1.10
C CYS A 93 10.78 6.35 0.06
N VAL A 94 11.02 7.61 -0.25
CA VAL A 94 11.20 8.65 0.76
C VAL A 94 9.95 8.80 1.63
N GLY A 95 8.77 8.81 1.01
CA GLY A 95 7.48 8.88 1.69
C GLY A 95 7.24 7.70 2.64
N CYS A 96 7.59 6.48 2.25
CA CYS A 96 7.50 5.30 3.11
C CYS A 96 8.40 5.42 4.35
N LEU A 97 9.63 5.91 4.20
CA LEU A 97 10.53 6.15 5.32
C LEU A 97 9.98 7.22 6.27
N LEU A 98 9.48 8.33 5.70
CA LEU A 98 8.85 9.38 6.49
C LEU A 98 7.59 8.90 7.21
N ALA A 99 6.74 8.13 6.56
CA ALA A 99 5.54 7.55 7.16
C ALA A 99 5.88 6.63 8.34
N GLY A 100 6.92 5.79 8.21
CA GLY A 100 7.43 4.96 9.30
C GLY A 100 7.90 5.79 10.49
N PHE A 101 8.69 6.84 10.23
CA PHE A 101 9.18 7.74 11.26
C PHE A 101 8.06 8.55 11.95
N ILE A 102 7.07 9.00 11.18
CA ILE A 102 5.93 9.76 11.70
C ILE A 102 5.03 8.85 12.53
N VAL A 103 4.75 7.62 12.07
CA VAL A 103 3.87 6.70 12.77
C VAL A 103 4.40 6.32 14.15
N ASP A 104 5.73 6.24 14.31
CA ASP A 104 6.35 5.95 15.59
C ASP A 104 6.22 7.12 16.59
N ARG A 105 6.14 8.36 16.09
CA ARG A 105 6.06 9.57 16.95
C ARG A 105 4.65 10.01 17.26
N VAL A 106 3.76 10.05 16.27
CA VAL A 106 2.40 10.61 16.41
C VAL A 106 1.31 9.57 16.47
N GLY A 107 1.65 8.30 16.19
CA GLY A 107 0.74 7.17 16.19
C GLY A 107 0.03 6.95 14.85
N ALA A 108 -0.49 5.72 14.66
CA ALA A 108 -1.06 5.27 13.40
C ALA A 108 -2.26 6.11 12.94
N SER A 109 -3.23 6.37 13.82
CA SER A 109 -4.47 7.07 13.44
C SER A 109 -4.21 8.44 12.85
N LYS A 110 -3.36 9.25 13.49
CA LYS A 110 -3.03 10.60 12.99
C LYS A 110 -2.25 10.53 11.68
N THR A 111 -1.31 9.60 11.58
CA THR A 111 -0.51 9.39 10.37
C THR A 111 -1.39 9.03 9.17
N PHE A 112 -2.36 8.10 9.35
CA PHE A 112 -3.27 7.73 8.28
C PHE A 112 -4.26 8.84 7.92
N ILE A 113 -4.85 9.54 8.90
CA ILE A 113 -5.78 10.65 8.61
C ILE A 113 -5.08 11.73 7.80
N VAL A 114 -3.94 12.23 8.26
CA VAL A 114 -3.21 13.29 7.55
C VAL A 114 -2.65 12.79 6.23
N GLY A 115 -2.03 11.61 6.23
CA GLY A 115 -1.42 11.03 5.03
C GLY A 115 -2.43 10.70 3.93
N SER A 116 -3.61 10.17 4.28
CA SER A 116 -4.66 9.88 3.29
C SER A 116 -5.30 11.17 2.75
N LEU A 117 -5.47 12.21 3.57
CA LEU A 117 -5.91 13.52 3.07
C LEU A 117 -4.89 14.13 2.11
N LEU A 118 -3.60 14.07 2.44
CA LEU A 118 -2.54 14.54 1.55
C LEU A 118 -2.49 13.73 0.26
N LEU A 119 -2.68 12.40 0.33
CA LEU A 119 -2.78 11.53 -0.84
C LEU A 119 -3.98 11.89 -1.71
N ALA A 120 -5.14 12.11 -1.12
CA ALA A 120 -6.35 12.54 -1.83
C ALA A 120 -6.12 13.87 -2.58
N CYS A 121 -5.63 14.89 -1.88
CA CYS A 121 -5.35 16.20 -2.46
C CYS A 121 -4.29 16.12 -3.56
N SER A 122 -3.14 15.49 -3.29
CA SER A 122 -2.05 15.41 -4.26
C SER A 122 -2.44 14.59 -5.50
N SER A 123 -3.21 13.51 -5.36
CA SER A 123 -3.75 12.75 -6.48
C SER A 123 -4.69 13.61 -7.32
N TRP A 124 -5.59 14.35 -6.69
CA TRP A 124 -6.48 15.25 -7.40
C TRP A 124 -5.71 16.27 -8.21
N PHE A 125 -4.75 16.96 -7.62
CA PHE A 125 -3.93 17.96 -8.32
C PHE A 125 -3.10 17.33 -9.44
N PHE A 126 -2.52 16.15 -9.22
CA PHE A 126 -1.76 15.46 -10.26
C PHE A 126 -2.62 15.17 -11.49
N TYR A 127 -3.76 14.52 -11.34
CA TYR A 127 -4.61 14.15 -12.48
C TYR A 127 -5.31 15.34 -13.13
N HIS A 128 -5.58 16.41 -12.37
CA HIS A 128 -6.27 17.59 -12.89
C HIS A 128 -5.32 18.57 -13.60
N LEU A 129 -4.15 18.84 -13.02
CA LEU A 129 -3.25 19.88 -13.51
C LEU A 129 -2.26 19.39 -14.57
N THR A 130 -1.97 18.10 -14.65
CA THR A 130 -0.94 17.59 -15.57
C THR A 130 -1.26 17.89 -17.04
N GLY A 131 -2.52 17.87 -17.43
CA GLY A 131 -2.95 18.24 -18.79
C GLY A 131 -2.76 19.70 -19.12
N SER A 132 -3.03 20.59 -18.16
CA SER A 132 -2.94 22.05 -18.34
C SER A 132 -1.51 22.58 -18.16
N HIS A 133 -0.71 21.89 -17.37
CA HIS A 133 0.64 22.32 -16.99
C HIS A 133 1.68 21.19 -17.14
N PRO A 134 1.96 20.73 -18.37
CA PRO A 134 2.89 19.61 -18.61
C PRO A 134 4.30 19.88 -18.10
N GLN A 135 4.73 21.14 -18.00
CA GLN A 135 6.04 21.54 -17.44
C GLN A 135 6.20 21.16 -15.97
N HIS A 136 5.11 20.97 -15.23
CA HIS A 136 5.15 20.58 -13.81
C HIS A 136 4.96 19.07 -13.58
N LEU A 137 5.00 18.25 -14.64
CA LEU A 137 4.78 16.80 -14.56
C LEU A 137 5.65 16.13 -13.48
N PHE A 138 6.95 16.38 -13.48
CA PHE A 138 7.89 15.77 -12.52
C PHE A 138 7.59 16.19 -11.09
N LEU A 139 7.26 17.46 -10.87
CA LEU A 139 6.91 17.98 -9.54
C LEU A 139 5.61 17.36 -9.04
N LEU A 140 4.55 17.40 -9.85
CA LEU A 140 3.23 16.86 -9.48
C LEU A 140 3.29 15.35 -9.24
N TYR A 141 3.99 14.63 -10.10
CA TYR A 141 4.11 13.18 -9.95
C TYR A 141 5.01 12.81 -8.78
N GLY A 142 6.08 13.56 -8.54
CA GLY A 142 6.93 13.39 -7.36
C GLY A 142 6.16 13.64 -6.06
N LEU A 143 5.34 14.70 -5.99
CA LEU A 143 4.52 15.02 -4.82
C LEU A 143 3.48 13.93 -4.52
N VAL A 144 2.76 13.45 -5.54
CA VAL A 144 1.80 12.37 -5.30
C VAL A 144 2.53 11.07 -4.92
N GLY A 145 3.68 10.77 -5.52
CA GLY A 145 4.52 9.65 -5.13
C GLY A 145 4.91 9.71 -3.65
N LEU A 146 5.36 10.88 -3.17
CA LEU A 146 5.66 11.10 -1.75
C LEU A 146 4.46 10.82 -0.86
N CYS A 147 3.27 11.31 -1.24
CA CYS A 147 2.04 11.11 -0.47
C CYS A 147 1.56 9.64 -0.49
N VAL A 148 1.76 8.91 -1.59
CA VAL A 148 1.52 7.45 -1.62
C VAL A 148 2.34 6.74 -0.55
N GLY A 149 3.48 7.30 -0.13
CA GLY A 149 4.32 6.76 0.93
C GLY A 149 3.63 6.49 2.27
N VAL A 150 2.44 7.08 2.54
CA VAL A 150 1.63 6.74 3.73
C VAL A 150 1.34 5.23 3.82
N VAL A 151 1.29 4.53 2.69
CA VAL A 151 1.08 3.07 2.65
C VAL A 151 2.21 2.29 3.34
N GLY A 152 3.39 2.88 3.50
CA GLY A 152 4.50 2.31 4.29
C GLY A 152 4.16 2.09 5.76
N ALA A 153 3.15 2.80 6.29
CA ALA A 153 2.65 2.59 7.66
C ALA A 153 1.64 1.41 7.77
N VAL A 154 1.17 0.83 6.67
CA VAL A 154 0.18 -0.28 6.69
C VAL A 154 0.71 -1.49 7.47
N PRO A 155 1.93 -2.01 7.23
CA PRO A 155 2.46 -3.14 8.01
C PRO A 155 2.52 -2.88 9.50
N TYR A 156 2.82 -1.66 9.92
CA TYR A 156 2.84 -1.27 11.34
C TYR A 156 1.48 -1.52 12.01
N VAL A 157 0.38 -1.09 11.37
CA VAL A 157 -0.97 -1.32 11.91
C VAL A 157 -1.31 -2.80 11.89
N MET A 158 -0.99 -3.51 10.81
CA MET A 158 -1.30 -4.94 10.69
C MET A 158 -0.60 -5.77 11.76
N VAL A 159 0.68 -5.48 12.07
CA VAL A 159 1.43 -6.18 13.13
C VAL A 159 0.79 -5.96 14.50
N ARG A 160 0.23 -4.79 14.76
CA ARG A 160 -0.43 -4.47 16.04
C ARG A 160 -1.89 -4.93 16.11
N ALA A 161 -2.52 -5.16 14.97
CA ALA A 161 -3.92 -5.58 14.90
C ALA A 161 -4.16 -7.03 15.37
N PHE A 162 -3.13 -7.87 15.31
CA PHE A 162 -3.25 -9.29 15.65
C PHE A 162 -2.39 -9.66 16.86
N PRO A 163 -2.92 -10.49 17.80
CA PRO A 163 -2.13 -11.05 18.89
C PRO A 163 -1.03 -11.98 18.34
N ALA A 164 0.03 -12.17 19.13
CA ALA A 164 1.25 -12.86 18.70
C ALA A 164 1.00 -14.26 18.14
N GLU A 165 0.06 -15.01 18.74
CA GLU A 165 -0.24 -16.42 18.41
C GLU A 165 -0.77 -16.58 16.97
N VAL A 166 -1.49 -15.61 16.45
CA VAL A 166 -2.13 -15.66 15.12
C VAL A 166 -1.65 -14.55 14.19
N ARG A 167 -0.68 -13.73 14.62
CA ARG A 167 -0.22 -12.53 13.91
C ARG A 167 0.24 -12.83 12.48
N PHE A 168 1.13 -13.79 12.32
CA PHE A 168 1.64 -14.17 11.00
C PHE A 168 0.52 -14.60 10.06
N THR A 169 -0.36 -15.49 10.53
CA THR A 169 -1.49 -15.98 9.74
C THR A 169 -2.51 -14.87 9.45
N GLY A 170 -2.79 -14.01 10.44
CA GLY A 170 -3.71 -12.87 10.29
C GLY A 170 -3.23 -11.87 9.26
N ILE A 171 -1.97 -11.49 9.31
CA ILE A 171 -1.35 -10.58 8.34
C ILE A 171 -1.34 -11.23 6.95
N SER A 172 -0.80 -12.45 6.83
CA SER A 172 -0.70 -13.15 5.56
C SER A 172 -2.05 -13.35 4.90
N PHE A 173 -3.06 -13.78 5.66
CA PHE A 173 -4.42 -13.97 5.14
C PHE A 173 -5.01 -12.64 4.67
N SER A 174 -5.04 -11.63 5.53
CA SER A 174 -5.67 -10.34 5.22
C SER A 174 -4.98 -9.64 4.04
N TYR A 175 -3.64 -9.63 4.02
CA TYR A 175 -2.86 -8.99 2.96
C TYR A 175 -3.07 -9.70 1.62
N ASN A 176 -2.86 -11.02 1.56
CA ASN A 176 -2.91 -11.76 0.29
C ASN A 176 -4.33 -11.81 -0.28
N VAL A 177 -5.35 -12.03 0.54
CA VAL A 177 -6.76 -12.04 0.08
C VAL A 177 -7.16 -10.65 -0.41
N SER A 178 -6.83 -9.60 0.34
CA SER A 178 -7.14 -8.23 -0.06
C SER A 178 -6.42 -7.84 -1.35
N TYR A 179 -5.12 -8.17 -1.45
CA TYR A 179 -4.34 -7.82 -2.64
C TYR A 179 -4.77 -8.62 -3.88
N ALA A 180 -5.16 -9.89 -3.71
CA ALA A 180 -5.70 -10.70 -4.81
C ALA A 180 -7.02 -10.11 -5.33
N ILE A 181 -7.92 -9.71 -4.44
CA ILE A 181 -9.22 -9.15 -4.81
C ILE A 181 -9.05 -7.71 -5.33
N PHE A 182 -8.58 -6.81 -4.48
CA PHE A 182 -8.56 -5.38 -4.80
C PHE A 182 -7.41 -4.99 -5.71
N GLY A 183 -6.23 -5.63 -5.59
CA GLY A 183 -5.11 -5.42 -6.52
C GLY A 183 -5.43 -5.90 -7.93
N GLY A 184 -6.17 -7.00 -8.06
CA GLY A 184 -6.63 -7.52 -9.34
C GLY A 184 -7.79 -6.74 -9.94
N LEU A 185 -8.78 -6.34 -9.13
CA LEU A 185 -9.97 -5.62 -9.61
C LEU A 185 -9.73 -4.13 -9.85
N THR A 186 -8.79 -3.49 -9.14
CA THR A 186 -8.50 -2.06 -9.26
C THR A 186 -8.19 -1.64 -10.70
N PRO A 187 -7.28 -2.29 -11.45
CA PRO A 187 -6.99 -1.89 -12.83
C PRO A 187 -8.23 -1.99 -13.73
N ILE A 188 -9.04 -3.02 -13.55
CA ILE A 188 -10.27 -3.25 -14.32
C ILE A 188 -11.28 -2.13 -14.01
N ALA A 189 -11.56 -1.90 -12.73
CA ALA A 189 -12.51 -0.89 -12.29
C ALA A 189 -12.11 0.52 -12.76
N VAL A 190 -10.84 0.90 -12.54
CA VAL A 190 -10.34 2.20 -12.96
C VAL A 190 -10.38 2.36 -14.48
N THR A 191 -9.99 1.33 -15.24
CA THR A 191 -10.04 1.36 -16.72
C THR A 191 -11.48 1.52 -17.23
N MET A 192 -12.44 0.81 -16.64
CA MET A 192 -13.86 0.96 -16.96
C MET A 192 -14.37 2.37 -16.61
N LEU A 193 -14.01 2.90 -15.46
CA LEU A 193 -14.40 4.25 -15.05
C LEU A 193 -13.75 5.34 -15.93
N MET A 194 -12.57 5.09 -16.48
CA MET A 194 -11.91 6.01 -17.42
C MET A 194 -12.67 6.17 -18.74
N SER A 195 -13.49 5.22 -19.14
CA SER A 195 -14.38 5.40 -20.31
C SER A 195 -15.49 6.42 -20.06
N VAL A 196 -15.82 6.66 -18.78
CA VAL A 196 -16.85 7.64 -18.37
C VAL A 196 -16.20 8.99 -18.01
N SER A 197 -15.06 8.97 -17.34
CA SER A 197 -14.36 10.20 -16.93
C SER A 197 -12.84 10.00 -16.94
N PRO A 198 -12.09 10.90 -17.62
CA PRO A 198 -10.62 10.90 -17.56
C PRO A 198 -10.07 11.05 -16.13
N MET A 199 -10.85 11.64 -15.22
CA MET A 199 -10.50 11.85 -13.81
C MET A 199 -10.79 10.64 -12.93
N ALA A 200 -11.22 9.51 -13.49
CA ALA A 200 -11.53 8.29 -12.73
C ALA A 200 -10.42 7.82 -11.78
N PRO A 201 -9.12 7.85 -12.16
CA PRO A 201 -8.05 7.48 -11.25
C PRO A 201 -8.01 8.37 -10.00
N ALA A 202 -8.22 9.69 -10.16
CA ALA A 202 -8.28 10.64 -9.03
C ALA A 202 -9.46 10.34 -8.11
N TRP A 203 -10.65 10.13 -8.67
CA TRP A 203 -11.86 9.81 -7.91
C TRP A 203 -11.72 8.50 -7.14
N TYR A 204 -11.11 7.49 -7.77
CA TYR A 204 -10.88 6.19 -7.12
C TYR A 204 -9.95 6.31 -5.91
N VAL A 205 -8.80 6.99 -6.07
CA VAL A 205 -7.86 7.21 -4.97
C VAL A 205 -8.50 8.07 -3.87
N LEU A 206 -9.23 9.14 -4.25
CA LEU A 206 -9.94 10.01 -3.31
C LEU A 206 -10.96 9.21 -2.48
N ALA A 207 -11.80 8.40 -3.13
CA ALA A 207 -12.81 7.60 -2.45
C ALA A 207 -12.25 6.61 -1.43
N LEU A 208 -11.05 6.08 -1.69
CA LEU A 208 -10.38 5.15 -0.76
C LEU A 208 -9.56 5.85 0.32
N SER A 209 -9.24 7.14 0.11
CA SER A 209 -8.48 7.95 1.05
C SER A 209 -9.37 8.60 2.13
N LEU A 210 -10.68 8.66 1.92
CA LEU A 210 -11.70 9.18 2.86
C LEU A 210 -12.31 8.06 3.71
#